data_03d394b9b9965775839babead7736152
#
_entry.id   03d394b9b9965775839babead7736152
#
_cell.length_a   1.000
_cell.length_b   1.000
_cell.length_c   1.000
_cell.angle_alpha   90.00
_cell.angle_beta   90.00
_cell.angle_gamma   90.00
#
_symmetry.space_group_name_H-M   'P 1'
#
loop_
_entity.id
_entity.type
_entity.pdbx_description
1 polymer ?
#
loop_
_entity_poly.entity_id
_entity_poly.type
_entity_poly.pdbx_seq_one_letter_code
_entity_poly.pdbx_strand_id
1 'polypeptide(L)'
;MNNKRALKRGEEGENLVASFLDKDSSYHRLINNLILLGENNVSHQIDHILIRNNGIFVIETKNYYGEIIGNEDDSFWTRSYFVKGKRKSVSFHNPLKQNKSHIKAIKKVIGNSFPIYCFVVFTQNNAEGIDLFNVCGPESLLTRINLITIDKELTKSQIETIEQLLLDNEAYLSSDDHVNKIKEVEKDRKSHQKEIRAAIEKRVCPKCGNKLEIKQDSLCCPK
;
A
#
# COMPACT_ATOMS: atom_id res chain seq x y z
N MET A 1 -19.43 17.39 -2.16
CA MET A 1 -19.71 16.93 -0.77
C MET A 1 -19.13 15.55 -0.43
N ASN A 2 -19.04 14.59 -1.35
CA ASN A 2 -18.55 13.22 -1.04
C ASN A 2 -17.05 13.11 -0.67
N ASN A 3 -16.20 13.96 -1.26
CA ASN A 3 -14.74 13.84 -1.08
C ASN A 3 -14.27 14.21 0.35
N LYS A 4 -14.81 15.28 0.94
CA LYS A 4 -14.48 15.69 2.32
C LYS A 4 -14.84 14.63 3.37
N ARG A 5 -15.97 13.92 3.18
CA ARG A 5 -16.38 12.84 4.09
C ARG A 5 -15.49 11.59 3.95
N ALA A 6 -14.97 11.33 2.75
CA ALA A 6 -14.05 10.22 2.52
C ALA A 6 -12.69 10.49 3.16
N LEU A 7 -12.15 11.70 2.97
CA LEU A 7 -10.89 12.14 3.60
C LEU A 7 -10.98 12.08 5.13
N LYS A 8 -12.04 12.66 5.71
CA LYS A 8 -12.25 12.62 7.16
C LYS A 8 -12.30 11.19 7.72
N ARG A 9 -12.95 10.26 7.01
CA ARG A 9 -12.98 8.85 7.41
C ARG A 9 -11.61 8.18 7.29
N GLY A 10 -10.81 8.54 6.30
CA GLY A 10 -9.42 8.08 6.18
C GLY A 10 -8.65 8.48 7.44
N GLU A 11 -8.62 9.77 7.73
CA GLU A 11 -7.97 10.35 8.90
C GLU A 11 -8.45 9.74 10.23
N GLU A 12 -9.75 9.56 10.41
CA GLU A 12 -10.30 8.88 11.59
C GLU A 12 -9.78 7.45 11.73
N GLY A 13 -9.62 6.71 10.61
CA GLY A 13 -9.08 5.37 10.60
C GLY A 13 -7.60 5.34 10.95
N GLU A 14 -6.81 6.21 10.35
CA GLU A 14 -5.38 6.35 10.63
C GLU A 14 -5.14 6.73 12.09
N ASN A 15 -5.87 7.71 12.63
CA ASN A 15 -5.78 8.09 14.05
C ASN A 15 -6.13 6.93 14.99
N LEU A 16 -7.11 6.11 14.63
CA LEU A 16 -7.46 4.91 15.41
C LEU A 16 -6.27 3.94 15.43
N VAL A 17 -5.70 3.59 14.27
CA VAL A 17 -4.56 2.66 14.17
C VAL A 17 -3.35 3.21 14.93
N ALA A 18 -3.01 4.49 14.77
CA ALA A 18 -1.94 5.15 15.52
C ALA A 18 -2.15 4.98 17.04
N SER A 19 -3.38 5.17 17.53
CA SER A 19 -3.69 5.00 18.97
C SER A 19 -3.48 3.57 19.49
N PHE A 20 -3.58 2.56 18.64
CA PHE A 20 -3.23 1.17 18.99
C PHE A 20 -1.72 0.96 18.98
N LEU A 21 -1.00 1.55 18.02
CA LEU A 21 0.46 1.45 17.93
C LEU A 21 1.15 2.18 19.08
N ASP A 22 0.62 3.31 19.52
CA ASP A 22 1.12 4.06 20.69
C ASP A 22 1.03 3.29 22.01
N LYS A 23 0.22 2.23 22.09
CA LYS A 23 0.12 1.34 23.26
C LYS A 23 1.24 0.30 23.33
N ASP A 24 2.11 0.24 22.34
CA ASP A 24 3.24 -0.68 22.33
C ASP A 24 4.19 -0.34 23.50
N SER A 25 4.37 -1.29 24.40
CA SER A 25 5.26 -1.14 25.57
C SER A 25 6.75 -1.35 25.25
N SER A 26 7.05 -1.83 24.04
CA SER A 26 8.43 -2.05 23.61
C SER A 26 9.09 -0.73 23.19
N TYR A 27 10.44 -0.70 23.21
CA TYR A 27 11.14 0.43 22.61
C TYR A 27 10.91 0.47 21.10
N HIS A 28 10.31 1.55 20.61
CA HIS A 28 9.98 1.73 19.20
C HIS A 28 10.08 3.19 18.76
N ARG A 29 9.97 3.41 17.46
CA ARG A 29 9.68 4.68 16.81
C ARG A 29 8.47 4.52 15.90
N LEU A 30 7.56 5.46 15.96
CA LEU A 30 6.36 5.49 15.13
C LEU A 30 6.37 6.77 14.29
N ILE A 31 6.31 6.60 12.97
CA ILE A 31 6.19 7.69 12.00
C ILE A 31 4.81 7.56 11.35
N ASN A 32 4.03 8.63 11.35
CA ASN A 32 2.71 8.69 10.74
C ASN A 32 2.70 9.64 9.56
N ASN A 33 1.96 9.30 8.51
CA ASN A 33 1.73 10.15 7.33
C ASN A 33 3.01 10.61 6.60
N LEU A 34 4.01 9.74 6.53
CA LEU A 34 5.27 10.06 5.85
C LEU A 34 5.09 10.04 4.33
N ILE A 35 5.56 11.09 3.66
CA ILE A 35 5.60 11.14 2.20
C ILE A 35 7.04 10.93 1.71
N LEU A 36 7.25 9.87 0.93
CA LEU A 36 8.54 9.59 0.28
C LEU A 36 8.42 9.64 -1.24
N LEU A 37 9.52 9.98 -1.90
CA LEU A 37 9.63 9.88 -3.36
C LEU A 37 10.24 8.53 -3.75
N GLY A 38 9.43 7.71 -4.42
CA GLY A 38 9.85 6.44 -5.00
C GLY A 38 10.60 6.60 -6.32
N GLU A 39 10.53 5.56 -7.16
CA GLU A 39 11.06 5.58 -8.53
C GLU A 39 10.30 6.61 -9.38
N ASN A 40 11.00 7.24 -10.32
CA ASN A 40 10.45 8.27 -11.21
C ASN A 40 9.76 9.44 -10.47
N ASN A 41 10.20 9.76 -9.26
CA ASN A 41 9.64 10.81 -8.41
C ASN A 41 8.13 10.64 -8.09
N VAL A 42 7.63 9.41 -8.17
CA VAL A 42 6.26 9.10 -7.72
C VAL A 42 6.20 9.26 -6.21
N SER A 43 5.27 10.06 -5.72
CA SER A 43 5.09 10.26 -4.28
C SER A 43 4.27 9.12 -3.66
N HIS A 44 4.74 8.63 -2.52
CA HIS A 44 4.10 7.61 -1.71
C HIS A 44 3.77 8.20 -0.34
N GLN A 45 2.51 8.33 0.00
CA GLN A 45 2.07 8.61 1.36
C GLN A 45 1.94 7.27 2.08
N ILE A 46 2.62 7.15 3.21
CA ILE A 46 2.69 5.94 4.03
C ILE A 46 1.96 6.25 5.33
N ASP A 47 0.89 5.51 5.60
CA ASP A 47 0.02 5.81 6.74
C ASP A 47 0.79 5.69 8.06
N HIS A 48 1.47 4.53 8.28
CA HIS A 48 2.27 4.32 9.48
C HIS A 48 3.52 3.49 9.20
N ILE A 49 4.63 3.85 9.87
CA ILE A 49 5.85 3.06 9.93
C ILE A 49 6.20 2.86 11.41
N LEU A 50 6.10 1.62 11.89
CA LEU A 50 6.55 1.24 13.22
C LEU A 50 7.92 0.57 13.13
N ILE A 51 8.93 1.13 13.81
CA ILE A 51 10.31 0.63 13.82
C ILE A 51 10.59 0.05 15.20
N ARG A 52 10.91 -1.24 15.28
CA ARG A 52 11.16 -1.97 16.52
C ARG A 52 12.41 -2.83 16.40
N ASN A 53 12.79 -3.45 17.52
CA ASN A 53 13.91 -4.40 17.54
C ASN A 53 13.71 -5.60 16.58
N ASN A 54 12.45 -6.06 16.37
CA ASN A 54 12.13 -7.18 15.49
C ASN A 54 11.81 -6.77 14.04
N GLY A 55 12.04 -5.52 13.64
CA GLY A 55 11.92 -5.09 12.24
C GLY A 55 11.21 -3.76 12.04
N ILE A 56 10.96 -3.45 10.78
CA ILE A 56 10.25 -2.27 10.31
C ILE A 56 8.89 -2.72 9.77
N PHE A 57 7.81 -2.17 10.30
CA PHE A 57 6.45 -2.54 9.94
C PHE A 57 5.79 -1.38 9.21
N VAL A 58 5.47 -1.60 7.94
CA VAL A 58 4.78 -0.63 7.07
C VAL A 58 3.32 -1.01 7.07
N ILE A 59 2.48 -0.10 7.59
CA ILE A 59 1.09 -0.39 7.88
C ILE A 59 0.20 0.53 7.04
N GLU A 60 -0.64 -0.07 6.22
CA GLU A 60 -1.68 0.58 5.41
C GLU A 60 -3.02 0.46 6.11
N THR A 61 -3.70 1.57 6.30
CA THR A 61 -4.99 1.63 6.99
C THR A 61 -6.15 1.74 6.01
N LYS A 62 -7.18 0.94 6.21
CA LYS A 62 -8.43 1.00 5.44
C LYS A 62 -9.63 1.14 6.37
N ASN A 63 -10.27 2.30 6.36
CA ASN A 63 -11.51 2.55 7.11
C ASN A 63 -12.73 2.37 6.18
N TYR A 64 -12.96 1.12 5.77
CA TYR A 64 -14.07 0.72 4.92
C TYR A 64 -15.11 -0.05 5.73
N TYR A 65 -16.39 0.20 5.47
CA TYR A 65 -17.49 -0.62 5.98
C TYR A 65 -17.94 -1.63 4.91
N GLY A 66 -18.61 -2.70 5.37
CA GLY A 66 -19.04 -3.80 4.51
C GLY A 66 -18.00 -4.91 4.45
N GLU A 67 -18.35 -6.03 3.86
CA GLU A 67 -17.51 -7.21 3.71
C GLU A 67 -16.37 -6.95 2.72
N ILE A 68 -15.14 -7.29 3.09
CA ILE A 68 -13.96 -7.19 2.23
C ILE A 68 -13.62 -8.57 1.67
N ILE A 69 -13.45 -8.63 0.35
CA ILE A 69 -13.14 -9.86 -0.38
C ILE A 69 -11.95 -9.59 -1.30
N GLY A 70 -10.97 -10.49 -1.30
CA GLY A 70 -9.81 -10.43 -2.18
C GLY A 70 -8.75 -11.46 -1.81
N ASN A 71 -7.81 -11.70 -2.72
CA ASN A 71 -6.67 -12.59 -2.53
C ASN A 71 -5.36 -11.80 -2.65
N GLU A 72 -4.26 -12.36 -2.17
CA GLU A 72 -2.95 -11.69 -2.20
C GLU A 72 -2.54 -11.28 -3.61
N ASP A 73 -2.77 -12.13 -4.60
CA ASP A 73 -2.33 -11.92 -5.99
C ASP A 73 -3.26 -11.04 -6.82
N ASP A 74 -4.46 -10.77 -6.34
CA ASP A 74 -5.41 -9.92 -7.04
C ASP A 74 -4.87 -8.49 -7.23
N SER A 75 -5.20 -7.86 -8.36
CA SER A 75 -4.89 -6.43 -8.56
C SER A 75 -5.86 -5.53 -7.83
N PHE A 76 -7.08 -6.01 -7.64
CA PHE A 76 -8.16 -5.28 -6.98
C PHE A 76 -8.87 -6.18 -5.99
N TRP A 77 -9.22 -5.60 -4.85
CA TRP A 77 -10.12 -6.20 -3.88
C TRP A 77 -11.51 -5.57 -3.98
N THR A 78 -12.51 -6.19 -3.40
CA THR A 78 -13.89 -5.74 -3.46
C THR A 78 -14.43 -5.56 -2.05
N ARG A 79 -15.13 -4.44 -1.82
CA ARG A 79 -15.97 -4.27 -0.64
C ARG A 79 -17.44 -4.39 -1.04
N SER A 80 -18.21 -5.17 -0.29
CA SER A 80 -19.64 -5.38 -0.49
C SER A 80 -20.43 -4.88 0.71
N TYR A 81 -21.49 -4.10 0.47
CA TYR A 81 -22.33 -3.53 1.51
C TYR A 81 -23.77 -3.33 1.02
N PHE A 82 -24.70 -3.16 1.93
CA PHE A 82 -26.12 -2.96 1.59
C PHE A 82 -26.50 -1.47 1.67
N VAL A 83 -27.24 -1.01 0.66
CA VAL A 83 -27.86 0.32 0.62
C VAL A 83 -29.32 0.16 0.24
N LYS A 84 -30.23 0.54 1.13
CA LYS A 84 -31.70 0.41 0.91
C LYS A 84 -32.08 -1.01 0.48
N GLY A 85 -31.56 -2.03 1.17
CA GLY A 85 -31.82 -3.45 0.91
C GLY A 85 -31.16 -4.04 -0.34
N LYS A 86 -30.41 -3.27 -1.12
CA LYS A 86 -29.68 -3.76 -2.31
C LYS A 86 -28.20 -3.90 -2.00
N ARG A 87 -27.59 -5.06 -2.34
CA ARG A 87 -26.15 -5.27 -2.26
C ARG A 87 -25.46 -4.41 -3.30
N LYS A 88 -24.43 -3.68 -2.87
CA LYS A 88 -23.53 -2.93 -3.72
C LYS A 88 -22.11 -3.44 -3.51
N SER A 89 -21.35 -3.49 -4.60
CA SER A 89 -19.95 -3.88 -4.58
C SER A 89 -19.12 -2.79 -5.24
N VAL A 90 -17.97 -2.47 -4.65
CA VAL A 90 -17.03 -1.47 -5.13
C VAL A 90 -15.63 -2.06 -5.08
N SER A 91 -14.96 -2.06 -6.23
CA SER A 91 -13.57 -2.49 -6.32
C SER A 91 -12.61 -1.37 -5.90
N PHE A 92 -11.52 -1.75 -5.23
CA PHE A 92 -10.43 -0.87 -4.87
C PHE A 92 -9.08 -1.59 -5.08
N HIS A 93 -8.00 -0.83 -5.21
CA HIS A 93 -6.67 -1.42 -5.38
C HIS A 93 -6.31 -2.31 -4.20
N ASN A 94 -5.65 -3.44 -4.50
CA ASN A 94 -5.14 -4.34 -3.47
C ASN A 94 -4.17 -3.59 -2.54
N PRO A 95 -4.50 -3.43 -1.25
CA PRO A 95 -3.70 -2.64 -0.32
C PRO A 95 -2.34 -3.30 0.01
N LEU A 96 -2.21 -4.61 -0.14
CA LEU A 96 -0.92 -5.28 -0.02
C LEU A 96 0.03 -4.87 -1.16
N LYS A 97 -0.48 -4.75 -2.39
CA LYS A 97 0.33 -4.27 -3.53
C LYS A 97 0.66 -2.78 -3.40
N GLN A 98 -0.25 -1.98 -2.85
CA GLN A 98 0.00 -0.59 -2.51
C GLN A 98 1.15 -0.52 -1.50
N ASN A 99 1.06 -1.26 -0.41
CA ASN A 99 2.06 -1.26 0.65
C ASN A 99 3.42 -1.83 0.21
N LYS A 100 3.44 -2.84 -0.69
CA LYS A 100 4.69 -3.29 -1.35
C LYS A 100 5.39 -2.16 -2.12
N SER A 101 4.65 -1.20 -2.69
CA SER A 101 5.23 -0.01 -3.35
C SER A 101 5.80 0.98 -2.33
N HIS A 102 5.17 1.15 -1.18
CA HIS A 102 5.68 1.95 -0.06
C HIS A 102 7.00 1.38 0.47
N ILE A 103 7.08 0.06 0.63
CA ILE A 103 8.32 -0.64 1.03
C ILE A 103 9.46 -0.37 0.04
N LYS A 104 9.20 -0.33 -1.28
CA LYS A 104 10.22 0.02 -2.26
C LYS A 104 10.74 1.45 -2.08
N ALA A 105 9.86 2.41 -1.78
CA ALA A 105 10.25 3.78 -1.49
C ALA A 105 11.10 3.87 -0.21
N ILE A 106 10.71 3.16 0.85
CA ILE A 106 11.49 3.06 2.10
C ILE A 106 12.88 2.46 1.81
N LYS A 107 12.95 1.34 1.10
CA LYS A 107 14.23 0.68 0.75
C LYS A 107 15.16 1.56 -0.06
N LYS A 108 14.64 2.46 -0.86
CA LYS A 108 15.44 3.47 -1.58
C LYS A 108 16.17 4.40 -0.62
N VAL A 109 15.60 4.70 0.54
CA VAL A 109 16.17 5.57 1.57
C VAL A 109 17.13 4.82 2.48
N ILE A 110 16.69 3.70 3.06
CA ILE A 110 17.43 3.00 4.11
C ILE A 110 18.23 1.78 3.61
N GLY A 111 18.15 1.45 2.32
CA GLY A 111 18.78 0.25 1.76
C GLY A 111 17.97 -1.04 1.98
N ASN A 112 18.58 -2.19 1.66
CA ASN A 112 17.94 -3.50 1.69
C ASN A 112 18.33 -4.36 2.91
N SER A 113 19.13 -3.84 3.82
CA SER A 113 19.75 -4.62 4.90
C SER A 113 18.82 -4.85 6.09
N PHE A 114 17.68 -4.19 6.16
CA PHE A 114 16.75 -4.28 7.27
C PHE A 114 15.52 -5.11 6.93
N PRO A 115 15.00 -5.94 7.87
CA PRO A 115 13.76 -6.66 7.67
C PRO A 115 12.57 -5.69 7.68
N ILE A 116 11.79 -5.70 6.59
CA ILE A 116 10.61 -4.84 6.44
C ILE A 116 9.39 -5.72 6.16
N TYR A 117 8.35 -5.52 6.93
CA TYR A 117 7.10 -6.26 6.87
C TYR A 117 5.94 -5.34 6.48
N CYS A 118 5.00 -5.89 5.73
CA CYS A 118 3.81 -5.20 5.25
C CYS A 118 2.60 -5.66 6.07
N PHE A 119 1.83 -4.71 6.59
CA PHE A 119 0.53 -4.98 7.22
C PHE A 119 -0.56 -4.13 6.61
N VAL A 120 -1.77 -4.68 6.55
CA VAL A 120 -2.99 -3.96 6.16
C VAL A 120 -3.99 -4.08 7.29
N VAL A 121 -4.47 -2.94 7.77
CA VAL A 121 -5.39 -2.87 8.90
C VAL A 121 -6.75 -2.36 8.44
N PHE A 122 -7.79 -3.20 8.58
CA PHE A 122 -9.16 -2.80 8.37
C PHE A 122 -9.80 -2.41 9.71
N THR A 123 -10.07 -1.12 9.89
CA THR A 123 -10.51 -0.55 11.18
C THR A 123 -11.90 -1.03 11.63
N GLN A 124 -12.67 -1.63 10.74
CA GLN A 124 -14.00 -2.15 11.03
C GLN A 124 -14.01 -3.68 11.30
N ASN A 125 -12.83 -4.31 11.41
CA ASN A 125 -12.70 -5.78 11.58
C ASN A 125 -13.50 -6.59 10.55
N ASN A 126 -13.61 -6.12 9.33
CA ASN A 126 -14.51 -6.64 8.30
C ASN A 126 -13.79 -7.37 7.15
N ALA A 127 -12.55 -7.77 7.37
CA ALA A 127 -11.73 -8.56 6.44
C ALA A 127 -11.52 -10.01 6.94
N GLU A 128 -12.43 -10.55 7.75
CA GLU A 128 -12.34 -11.91 8.32
C GLU A 128 -12.28 -13.02 7.26
N GLY A 129 -12.87 -12.76 6.07
CA GLY A 129 -12.79 -13.68 4.93
C GLY A 129 -11.45 -13.72 4.22
N ILE A 130 -10.47 -12.89 4.63
CA ILE A 130 -9.11 -12.85 4.09
C ILE A 130 -8.17 -13.55 5.05
N ASP A 131 -7.84 -14.81 4.76
CA ASP A 131 -6.92 -15.61 5.58
C ASP A 131 -5.46 -15.29 5.23
N LEU A 132 -5.01 -14.10 5.63
CA LEU A 132 -3.62 -13.64 5.48
C LEU A 132 -3.12 -13.10 6.81
N PHE A 133 -1.94 -13.57 7.24
CA PHE A 133 -1.33 -13.18 8.51
C PHE A 133 -1.14 -11.66 8.65
N ASN A 134 -0.87 -10.97 7.57
CA ASN A 134 -0.59 -9.53 7.52
C ASN A 134 -1.82 -8.67 7.18
N VAL A 135 -3.03 -9.25 7.21
CA VAL A 135 -4.31 -8.53 7.08
C VAL A 135 -5.10 -8.72 8.37
N CYS A 136 -5.41 -7.64 9.07
CA CYS A 136 -6.01 -7.75 10.39
C CYS A 136 -6.86 -6.53 10.78
N GLY A 137 -7.51 -6.62 11.93
CA GLY A 137 -8.07 -5.47 12.64
C GLY A 137 -7.06 -4.81 13.58
N PRO A 138 -7.37 -3.61 14.09
CA PRO A 138 -6.47 -2.85 14.97
C PRO A 138 -6.06 -3.61 16.24
N GLU A 139 -7.00 -4.32 16.86
CA GLU A 139 -6.81 -5.00 18.15
C GLU A 139 -5.79 -6.14 18.06
N SER A 140 -5.68 -6.79 16.91
CA SER A 140 -4.76 -7.92 16.70
C SER A 140 -3.41 -7.51 16.11
N LEU A 141 -3.24 -6.28 15.68
CA LEU A 141 -2.05 -5.80 14.98
C LEU A 141 -0.77 -6.00 15.79
N LEU A 142 -0.70 -5.47 17.02
CA LEU A 142 0.49 -5.59 17.88
C LEU A 142 0.76 -7.05 18.25
N THR A 143 -0.27 -7.85 18.48
CA THR A 143 -0.13 -9.30 18.74
C THR A 143 0.55 -9.99 17.56
N ARG A 144 0.12 -9.72 16.33
CA ARG A 144 0.73 -10.29 15.12
C ARG A 144 2.17 -9.79 14.90
N ILE A 145 2.43 -8.52 15.15
CA ILE A 145 3.79 -7.94 15.10
C ILE A 145 4.71 -8.63 16.12
N ASN A 146 4.23 -8.94 17.32
CA ASN A 146 4.99 -9.62 18.36
C ASN A 146 5.33 -11.09 18.02
N LEU A 147 4.58 -11.74 17.13
CA LEU A 147 4.86 -13.09 16.66
C LEU A 147 5.98 -13.13 15.60
N ILE A 148 6.39 -12.01 15.06
CA ILE A 148 7.47 -11.94 14.09
C ILE A 148 8.81 -11.98 14.81
N THR A 149 9.62 -12.98 14.49
CA THR A 149 10.97 -13.17 15.00
C THR A 149 11.99 -13.00 13.89
N ILE A 150 13.17 -12.48 14.23
CA ILE A 150 14.30 -12.31 13.32
C ILE A 150 15.58 -12.81 13.99
N ASP A 151 16.56 -13.24 13.19
CA ASP A 151 17.81 -13.82 13.72
C ASP A 151 18.66 -12.78 14.46
N LYS A 152 18.63 -11.53 14.01
CA LYS A 152 19.39 -10.44 14.61
C LYS A 152 18.52 -9.22 14.81
N GLU A 153 18.23 -8.92 16.05
CA GLU A 153 17.43 -7.75 16.42
C GLU A 153 18.13 -6.41 16.09
N LEU A 154 17.31 -5.43 15.76
CA LEU A 154 17.76 -4.05 15.59
C LEU A 154 18.10 -3.43 16.95
N THR A 155 19.26 -2.82 17.01
CA THR A 155 19.67 -2.05 18.20
C THR A 155 18.90 -0.73 18.28
N LYS A 156 18.86 -0.14 19.47
CA LYS A 156 18.29 1.19 19.70
C LYS A 156 18.85 2.25 18.74
N SER A 157 20.16 2.28 18.57
CA SER A 157 20.83 3.21 17.66
C SER A 157 20.43 3.00 16.21
N GLN A 158 20.24 1.74 15.76
CA GLN A 158 19.74 1.46 14.42
C GLN A 158 18.30 1.94 14.23
N ILE A 159 17.42 1.74 15.22
CA ILE A 159 16.03 2.21 15.21
C ILE A 159 16.00 3.75 15.05
N GLU A 160 16.80 4.47 15.84
CA GLU A 160 16.91 5.93 15.78
C GLU A 160 17.51 6.43 14.45
N THR A 161 18.53 5.74 13.95
CA THR A 161 19.13 6.08 12.65
C THR A 161 18.14 5.88 11.50
N ILE A 162 17.39 4.79 11.51
CA ILE A 162 16.34 4.52 10.47
C ILE A 162 15.27 5.60 10.52
N GLU A 163 14.77 5.94 11.70
CA GLU A 163 13.81 7.03 11.87
C GLU A 163 14.32 8.33 11.27
N GLN A 164 15.54 8.74 11.65
CA GLN A 164 16.14 10.00 11.19
C GLN A 164 16.32 10.01 9.65
N LEU A 165 16.84 8.92 9.07
CA LEU A 165 16.98 8.80 7.62
C LEU A 165 15.65 8.94 6.89
N LEU A 166 14.58 8.35 7.41
CA LEU A 166 13.25 8.46 6.80
C LEU A 166 12.71 9.88 6.89
N LEU A 167 12.84 10.54 8.04
CA LEU A 167 12.39 11.92 8.25
C LEU A 167 13.20 12.93 7.42
N ASP A 168 14.51 12.76 7.31
CA ASP A 168 15.38 13.62 6.50
C ASP A 168 15.09 13.53 4.99
N ASN A 169 14.46 12.43 4.56
CA ASN A 169 14.04 12.21 3.16
C ASN A 169 12.55 12.43 2.93
N GLU A 170 11.84 12.99 3.92
CA GLU A 170 10.44 13.36 3.76
C GLU A 170 10.26 14.37 2.64
N ALA A 171 9.35 14.09 1.71
CA ALA A 171 9.01 15.02 0.66
C ALA A 171 7.96 16.02 1.17
N TYR A 172 8.35 17.27 1.32
CA TYR A 172 7.42 18.36 1.65
C TYR A 172 6.53 18.67 0.45
N LEU A 173 5.44 17.93 0.33
CA LEU A 173 4.40 18.15 -0.65
C LEU A 173 3.16 18.63 0.07
N SER A 174 2.51 19.68 -0.43
CA SER A 174 1.17 19.98 0.05
C SER A 174 0.25 18.80 -0.26
N SER A 175 -0.80 18.60 0.52
CA SER A 175 -1.80 17.54 0.27
C SER A 175 -2.38 17.67 -1.15
N ASP A 176 -2.51 18.86 -1.68
CA ASP A 176 -2.99 19.12 -3.04
C ASP A 176 -1.94 18.73 -4.10
N ASP A 177 -0.66 18.98 -3.85
CA ASP A 177 0.43 18.59 -4.75
C ASP A 177 0.59 17.07 -4.80
N HIS A 178 0.47 16.39 -3.65
CA HIS A 178 0.48 14.94 -3.58
C HIS A 178 -0.69 14.34 -4.39
N VAL A 179 -1.92 14.83 -4.19
CA VAL A 179 -3.11 14.39 -4.93
C VAL A 179 -2.96 14.68 -6.42
N ASN A 180 -2.40 15.82 -6.80
CA ASN A 180 -2.20 16.18 -8.20
C ASN A 180 -1.14 15.29 -8.87
N LYS A 181 -0.02 14.99 -8.21
CA LYS A 181 1.00 14.04 -8.70
C LYS A 181 0.42 12.65 -8.91
N ILE A 182 -0.40 12.14 -7.97
CA ILE A 182 -1.06 10.85 -8.14
C ILE A 182 -1.99 10.87 -9.36
N LYS A 183 -2.78 11.93 -9.56
CA LYS A 183 -3.68 12.06 -10.72
C LYS A 183 -2.92 12.12 -12.04
N GLU A 184 -1.79 12.79 -12.10
CA GLU A 184 -0.94 12.85 -13.29
C GLU A 184 -0.40 11.45 -13.63
N VAL A 185 0.17 10.75 -12.67
CA VAL A 185 0.66 9.36 -12.84
C VAL A 185 -0.46 8.41 -13.26
N GLU A 186 -1.66 8.53 -12.69
CA GLU A 186 -2.81 7.74 -13.10
C GLU A 186 -3.28 8.06 -14.52
N LYS A 187 -3.25 9.33 -14.92
CA LYS A 187 -3.59 9.77 -16.27
C LYS A 187 -2.61 9.21 -17.29
N ASP A 188 -1.32 9.30 -17.02
CA ASP A 188 -0.25 8.78 -17.89
C ASP A 188 -0.35 7.25 -18.00
N ARG A 189 -0.60 6.57 -16.89
CA ARG A 189 -0.81 5.11 -16.88
C ARG A 189 -2.03 4.69 -17.70
N LYS A 190 -3.16 5.44 -17.60
CA LYS A 190 -4.36 5.17 -18.40
C LYS A 190 -4.12 5.42 -19.88
N SER A 191 -3.38 6.49 -20.21
CA SER A 191 -2.97 6.80 -21.59
C SER A 191 -2.11 5.67 -22.15
N HIS A 192 -1.07 5.27 -21.44
CA HIS A 192 -0.19 4.18 -21.84
C HIS A 192 -0.91 2.83 -21.98
N GLN A 193 -1.84 2.51 -21.06
CA GLN A 193 -2.68 1.31 -21.21
C GLN A 193 -3.57 1.35 -22.45
N LYS A 194 -4.10 2.53 -22.79
CA LYS A 194 -4.89 2.73 -24.01
C LYS A 194 -4.05 2.51 -25.27
N GLU A 195 -2.82 3.00 -25.28
CA GLU A 195 -1.86 2.80 -26.37
C GLU A 195 -1.49 1.31 -26.54
N ILE A 196 -1.21 0.61 -25.41
CA ILE A 196 -0.95 -0.84 -25.40
C ILE A 196 -2.14 -1.60 -25.99
N ARG A 197 -3.36 -1.31 -25.54
CA ARG A 197 -4.57 -1.96 -26.07
C ARG A 197 -4.74 -1.71 -27.57
N ALA A 198 -4.59 -0.47 -28.00
CA ALA A 198 -4.68 -0.11 -29.43
C ALA A 198 -3.59 -0.80 -30.29
N ALA A 199 -2.39 -0.98 -29.76
CA ALA A 199 -1.32 -1.72 -30.42
C ALA A 199 -1.67 -3.22 -30.52
N ILE A 200 -2.18 -3.83 -29.45
CA ILE A 200 -2.61 -5.25 -29.43
C ILE A 200 -3.77 -5.49 -30.41
N GLU A 201 -4.76 -4.60 -30.45
CA GLU A 201 -5.88 -4.67 -31.40
C GLU A 201 -5.39 -4.62 -32.85
N LYS A 202 -4.34 -3.83 -33.12
CA LYS A 202 -3.67 -3.78 -34.43
C LYS A 202 -2.69 -4.95 -34.68
N ARG A 203 -2.61 -5.89 -33.73
CA ARG A 203 -1.64 -7.00 -33.72
C ARG A 203 -0.18 -6.57 -33.83
N VAL A 204 0.17 -5.47 -33.13
CA VAL A 204 1.52 -4.93 -33.07
C VAL A 204 2.02 -5.04 -31.64
N CYS A 205 3.26 -5.47 -31.45
CA CYS A 205 3.87 -5.57 -30.13
C CYS A 205 4.12 -4.15 -29.55
N PRO A 206 3.57 -3.80 -28.39
CA PRO A 206 3.74 -2.46 -27.83
C PRO A 206 5.17 -2.16 -27.38
N LYS A 207 6.04 -3.19 -27.26
CA LYS A 207 7.45 -3.00 -26.85
C LYS A 207 8.40 -2.77 -28.01
N CYS A 208 8.19 -3.45 -29.14
CA CYS A 208 9.17 -3.44 -30.26
C CYS A 208 8.55 -3.12 -31.62
N GLY A 209 7.26 -2.92 -31.71
CA GLY A 209 6.55 -2.60 -32.95
C GLY A 209 6.39 -3.78 -33.95
N ASN A 210 6.89 -4.98 -33.61
CA ASN A 210 6.76 -6.12 -34.50
C ASN A 210 5.33 -6.65 -34.53
N LYS A 211 4.95 -7.29 -35.65
CA LYS A 211 3.64 -7.94 -35.80
C LYS A 211 3.53 -9.12 -34.83
N LEU A 212 2.44 -9.17 -34.06
CA LEU A 212 2.16 -10.27 -33.15
C LEU A 212 1.63 -11.49 -33.90
N GLU A 213 2.08 -12.67 -33.51
CA GLU A 213 1.67 -13.96 -34.05
C GLU A 213 0.76 -14.68 -33.04
N ILE A 214 -0.18 -15.48 -33.59
CA ILE A 214 -1.03 -16.33 -32.72
C ILE A 214 -0.28 -17.65 -32.49
N LYS A 215 0.02 -17.97 -31.23
CA LYS A 215 0.57 -19.27 -30.81
C LYS A 215 -0.28 -19.80 -29.65
N GLN A 216 -0.84 -21.01 -29.83
CA GLN A 216 -1.64 -21.66 -28.78
C GLN A 216 -2.71 -20.72 -28.19
N ASP A 217 -3.53 -20.11 -29.05
CA ASP A 217 -4.62 -19.16 -28.69
C ASP A 217 -4.19 -17.88 -27.97
N SER A 218 -2.90 -17.56 -27.98
CA SER A 218 -2.35 -16.35 -27.38
C SER A 218 -1.57 -15.52 -28.40
N LEU A 219 -1.64 -14.18 -28.28
CA LEU A 219 -0.84 -13.26 -29.08
C LEU A 219 0.58 -13.17 -28.51
N CYS A 220 1.55 -13.61 -29.29
CA CYS A 220 2.97 -13.66 -28.92
C CYS A 220 3.81 -12.73 -29.77
N CYS A 221 4.84 -12.12 -29.19
CA CYS A 221 5.85 -11.38 -29.92
C CYS A 221 6.93 -12.36 -30.39
N PRO A 222 7.34 -12.32 -31.69
CA PRO A 222 8.37 -13.21 -32.24
C PRO A 222 9.80 -12.90 -31.78
N LYS A 223 9.99 -11.80 -30.99
CA LYS A 223 11.28 -11.41 -30.39
C LYS A 223 11.33 -11.71 -28.91
#